data_ac934098c6d58aec614688e8f3e79d54
#
_entry.id   ac934098c6d58aec614688e8f3e79d54
#
_cell.length_a   1.000
_cell.length_b   1.000
_cell.length_c   1.000
_cell.angle_alpha   90.00
_cell.angle_beta   90.00
_cell.angle_gamma   90.00
#
_symmetry.space_group_name_H-M   'P 1'
#
loop_
_entity.id
_entity.type
_entity.pdbx_description
1 polymer ?
#
loop_
_entity_poly.entity_id
_entity_poly.type
_entity_poly.pdbx_seq_one_letter_code
_entity_poly.pdbx_strand_id
1 'polypeptide(L)'
;FFFFFFIQDEIDNQIAANVSLIKSIPSQYTVMFEALVMNALQTGQTNEELAQEIKKLGHSTDYRARLIASDQMGKINGAINKKRQESMGVETYVWQSAQDERVRTDHRHKNGKTFRWDDPPSGGHPGQPVRCRCTALPNYEDILID
;
A
#
# COMPACT_ATOMS: atom_id res chain seq x y z
N PHE A 1 22.97 0.86 4.75
CA PHE A 1 22.76 2.32 4.87
C PHE A 1 22.13 2.91 3.61
N PHE A 2 22.65 2.59 2.43
CA PHE A 2 22.11 3.03 1.13
C PHE A 2 20.69 2.52 0.86
N PHE A 3 20.42 1.29 1.23
CA PHE A 3 19.11 0.65 1.06
C PHE A 3 18.00 1.33 1.88
N PHE A 4 18.33 1.81 3.07
CA PHE A 4 17.36 2.49 3.93
C PHE A 4 16.94 3.86 3.36
N PHE A 5 17.88 4.62 2.83
CA PHE A 5 17.61 5.90 2.17
C PHE A 5 16.71 5.74 0.94
N PHE A 6 16.99 4.73 0.13
CA PHE A 6 16.24 4.47 -1.09
C PHE A 6 14.76 4.09 -0.83
N ILE A 7 14.49 3.35 0.26
CA ILE A 7 13.11 3.03 0.67
C ILE A 7 12.43 4.26 1.25
N GLN A 8 13.13 5.09 1.99
CA GLN A 8 12.55 6.30 2.59
C GLN A 8 12.05 7.27 1.50
N ASP A 9 12.86 7.53 0.48
CA ASP A 9 12.45 8.38 -0.65
C ASP A 9 11.22 7.82 -1.37
N GLU A 10 11.14 6.50 -1.53
CA GLU A 10 9.95 5.87 -2.13
C GLU A 10 8.71 6.04 -1.25
N ILE A 11 8.85 5.89 0.07
CA ILE A 11 7.75 6.10 1.02
C ILE A 11 7.24 7.55 0.91
N ASP A 12 8.13 8.52 0.94
CA ASP A 12 7.78 9.93 0.88
C ASP A 12 7.06 10.28 -0.43
N ASN A 13 7.56 9.77 -1.56
CA ASN A 13 6.95 9.95 -2.86
C ASN A 13 5.56 9.30 -2.95
N GLN A 14 5.41 8.10 -2.43
CA GLN A 14 4.12 7.40 -2.43
C GLN A 14 3.10 8.08 -1.54
N ILE A 15 3.48 8.56 -0.37
CA ILE A 15 2.60 9.32 0.52
C ILE A 15 2.13 10.58 -0.19
N ALA A 16 3.04 11.38 -0.73
CA ALA A 16 2.71 12.62 -1.42
C ALA A 16 1.78 12.37 -2.63
N ALA A 17 2.10 11.39 -3.47
CA ALA A 17 1.30 11.03 -4.63
C ALA A 17 -0.10 10.55 -4.25
N ASN A 18 -0.21 9.66 -3.27
CA ASN A 18 -1.48 9.10 -2.84
C ASN A 18 -2.37 10.11 -2.13
N VAL A 19 -1.79 10.92 -1.24
CA VAL A 19 -2.54 11.96 -0.51
C VAL A 19 -3.08 13.03 -1.45
N SER A 20 -2.31 13.41 -2.48
CA SER A 20 -2.75 14.40 -3.47
C SER A 20 -4.00 13.98 -4.25
N LEU A 21 -4.29 12.68 -4.34
CA LEU A 21 -5.47 12.15 -5.02
C LEU A 21 -6.73 12.14 -4.13
N ILE A 22 -6.63 12.47 -2.86
CA ILE A 22 -7.77 12.48 -1.94
C ILE A 22 -8.53 13.79 -2.08
N LYS A 23 -9.52 13.79 -2.96
CA LYS A 23 -10.32 14.99 -3.29
C LYS A 23 -11.19 15.51 -2.14
N SER A 24 -11.47 14.67 -1.14
CA SER A 24 -12.32 15.05 0.01
C SER A 24 -11.59 15.84 1.09
N ILE A 25 -10.27 15.99 0.98
CA ILE A 25 -9.45 16.75 1.93
C ILE A 25 -9.05 18.06 1.27
N PRO A 26 -9.38 19.23 1.88
CA PRO A 26 -8.91 20.52 1.38
C PRO A 26 -7.38 20.56 1.28
N SER A 27 -6.85 21.14 0.21
CA SER A 27 -5.41 21.17 -0.07
C SER A 27 -4.55 21.76 1.05
N GLN A 28 -5.10 22.68 1.84
CA GLN A 28 -4.44 23.27 3.01
C GLN A 28 -4.10 22.26 4.12
N TYR A 29 -4.77 21.09 4.14
CA TYR A 29 -4.53 20.03 5.12
C TYR A 29 -3.62 18.90 4.60
N THR A 30 -3.17 18.98 3.35
CA THR A 30 -2.37 17.93 2.71
C THR A 30 -1.10 17.61 3.51
N VAL A 31 -0.35 18.64 3.93
CA VAL A 31 0.89 18.44 4.70
C VAL A 31 0.62 17.77 6.06
N MET A 32 -0.45 18.17 6.75
CA MET A 32 -0.84 17.55 8.01
C MET A 32 -1.22 16.09 7.81
N PHE A 33 -1.91 15.79 6.72
CA PHE A 33 -2.33 14.44 6.38
C PHE A 33 -1.15 13.53 6.04
N GLU A 34 -0.20 14.01 5.26
CA GLU A 34 1.06 13.31 4.97
C GLU A 34 1.83 13.00 6.26
N ALA A 35 1.89 13.95 7.19
CA ALA A 35 2.53 13.75 8.49
C ALA A 35 1.84 12.67 9.33
N LEU A 36 0.51 12.60 9.32
CA LEU A 36 -0.24 11.55 10.03
C LEU A 36 0.05 10.16 9.44
N VAL A 37 0.05 10.02 8.14
CA VAL A 37 0.36 8.76 7.45
C VAL A 37 1.80 8.34 7.73
N MET A 38 2.75 9.26 7.65
CA MET A 38 4.16 8.99 7.97
C MET A 38 4.32 8.53 9.42
N ASN A 39 3.68 9.22 10.37
CA ASN A 39 3.73 8.84 11.77
C ASN A 39 3.14 7.45 12.01
N ALA A 40 2.03 7.12 11.35
CA ALA A 40 1.42 5.80 11.45
C ALA A 40 2.37 4.69 10.99
N LEU A 41 3.08 4.91 9.89
CA LEU A 41 4.10 3.97 9.38
C LEU A 41 5.27 3.81 10.34
N GLN A 42 5.79 4.92 10.88
CA GLN A 42 6.97 4.90 11.76
C GLN A 42 6.68 4.30 13.13
N THR A 43 5.49 4.53 13.66
CA THR A 43 5.09 4.07 15.00
C THR A 43 4.32 2.76 15.00
N GLY A 44 3.99 2.20 13.83
CA GLY A 44 3.23 0.97 13.71
C GLY A 44 1.78 1.10 14.14
N GLN A 45 1.16 2.27 13.97
CA GLN A 45 -0.27 2.47 14.25
C GLN A 45 -1.14 1.54 13.39
N THR A 46 -2.23 1.12 13.97
CA THR A 46 -3.28 0.38 13.26
C THR A 46 -4.06 1.31 12.33
N ASN A 47 -4.77 0.73 11.35
CA ASN A 47 -5.65 1.51 10.47
C ASN A 47 -6.74 2.25 11.26
N GLU A 48 -7.22 1.67 12.36
CA GLU A 48 -8.23 2.31 13.23
C GLU A 48 -7.65 3.53 13.93
N GLU A 49 -6.45 3.43 14.48
CA GLU A 49 -5.77 4.56 15.14
C GLU A 49 -5.51 5.70 14.16
N LEU A 50 -5.02 5.39 12.96
CA LEU A 50 -4.85 6.38 11.89
C LEU A 50 -6.20 7.01 11.50
N ALA A 51 -7.26 6.22 11.38
CA ALA A 51 -8.60 6.73 11.08
C ALA A 51 -9.10 7.74 12.12
N GLN A 52 -8.83 7.49 13.40
CA GLN A 52 -9.21 8.41 14.49
C GLN A 52 -8.43 9.74 14.38
N GLU A 53 -7.14 9.68 14.05
CA GLU A 53 -6.34 10.90 13.82
C GLU A 53 -6.86 11.70 12.60
N ILE A 54 -7.19 11.02 11.51
CA ILE A 54 -7.79 11.64 10.32
C ILE A 54 -9.12 12.33 10.68
N LYS A 55 -9.94 11.67 11.48
CA LYS A 55 -11.23 12.23 11.92
C LYS A 55 -11.04 13.51 12.74
N LYS A 56 -10.02 13.60 13.57
CA LYS A 56 -9.72 14.79 14.36
C LYS A 56 -9.41 16.03 13.51
N LEU A 57 -8.99 15.86 12.24
CA LEU A 57 -8.84 16.98 11.32
C LEU A 57 -10.17 17.65 10.95
N GLY A 58 -11.31 17.02 11.24
CA GLY A 58 -12.64 17.64 11.16
C GLY A 58 -13.26 17.70 9.76
N HIS A 59 -12.69 17.01 8.77
CA HIS A 59 -13.16 17.08 7.37
C HIS A 59 -13.66 15.75 6.81
N SER A 60 -13.89 14.77 7.67
CA SER A 60 -14.37 13.45 7.23
C SER A 60 -15.27 12.79 8.26
N THR A 61 -16.21 11.97 7.77
CA THR A 61 -17.00 11.07 8.60
C THR A 61 -16.14 9.91 9.08
N ASP A 62 -16.59 9.21 10.12
CA ASP A 62 -15.96 7.98 10.61
C ASP A 62 -15.71 6.96 9.49
N TYR A 63 -16.74 6.69 8.70
CA TYR A 63 -16.63 5.76 7.56
C TYR A 63 -15.56 6.21 6.58
N ARG A 64 -15.55 7.50 6.22
CA ARG A 64 -14.60 8.06 5.26
C ARG A 64 -13.17 8.01 5.79
N ALA A 65 -12.98 8.34 7.06
CA ALA A 65 -11.66 8.28 7.70
C ALA A 65 -11.08 6.85 7.70
N ARG A 66 -11.89 5.86 8.01
CA ARG A 66 -11.50 4.43 7.96
C ARG A 66 -11.17 3.98 6.54
N LEU A 67 -11.97 4.39 5.57
CA LEU A 67 -11.71 4.10 4.16
C LEU A 67 -10.36 4.66 3.72
N ILE A 68 -10.09 5.91 4.03
CA ILE A 68 -8.83 6.59 3.66
C ILE A 68 -7.65 5.91 4.36
N ALA A 69 -7.72 5.67 5.66
CA ALA A 69 -6.65 5.03 6.43
C ALA A 69 -6.28 3.67 5.85
N SER A 70 -7.25 2.79 5.63
CA SER A 70 -7.01 1.46 5.10
C SER A 70 -6.48 1.47 3.66
N ASP A 71 -6.98 2.37 2.82
CA ASP A 71 -6.53 2.50 1.43
C ASP A 71 -5.09 3.03 1.36
N GLN A 72 -4.76 4.07 2.11
CA GLN A 72 -3.42 4.64 2.12
C GLN A 72 -2.37 3.66 2.66
N MET A 73 -2.66 3.00 3.76
CA MET A 73 -1.75 2.01 4.34
C MET A 73 -1.55 0.81 3.42
N GLY A 74 -2.61 0.34 2.76
CA GLY A 74 -2.52 -0.75 1.79
C GLY A 74 -1.64 -0.40 0.59
N LYS A 75 -1.84 0.78 0.01
CA LYS A 75 -1.04 1.26 -1.13
C LYS A 75 0.43 1.44 -0.80
N ILE A 76 0.72 2.04 0.35
CA ILE A 76 2.10 2.30 0.78
C ILE A 76 2.81 0.99 1.10
N ASN A 77 2.18 0.08 1.86
CA ASN A 77 2.76 -1.23 2.15
C ASN A 77 3.00 -2.06 0.89
N GLY A 78 2.08 -2.00 -0.08
CA GLY A 78 2.26 -2.64 -1.38
C GLY A 78 3.45 -2.08 -2.15
N ALA A 79 3.63 -0.77 -2.18
CA ALA A 79 4.75 -0.11 -2.84
C ALA A 79 6.10 -0.44 -2.17
N ILE A 80 6.15 -0.45 -0.84
CA ILE A 80 7.34 -0.84 -0.07
C ILE A 80 7.71 -2.30 -0.37
N ASN A 81 6.73 -3.20 -0.36
CA ASN A 81 6.94 -4.61 -0.66
C ASN A 81 7.51 -4.82 -2.07
N LYS A 82 6.92 -4.16 -3.07
CA LYS A 82 7.43 -4.15 -4.44
C LYS A 82 8.91 -3.72 -4.48
N LYS A 83 9.20 -2.57 -3.89
CA LYS A 83 10.55 -2.00 -3.90
C LYS A 83 11.59 -2.90 -3.24
N ARG A 84 11.22 -3.52 -2.12
CA ARG A 84 12.09 -4.48 -1.42
C ARG A 84 12.37 -5.71 -2.29
N GLN A 85 11.36 -6.26 -2.92
CA GLN A 85 11.51 -7.43 -3.79
C GLN A 85 12.38 -7.10 -5.01
N GLU A 86 12.10 -6.01 -5.71
CA GLU A 86 12.89 -5.56 -6.86
C GLU A 86 14.35 -5.32 -6.50
N SER A 87 14.63 -4.71 -5.34
CA SER A 87 15.99 -4.45 -4.88
C SER A 87 16.78 -5.73 -4.53
N MET A 88 16.10 -6.83 -4.22
CA MET A 88 16.70 -8.14 -4.01
C MET A 88 16.82 -8.97 -5.30
N GLY A 89 16.39 -8.45 -6.45
CA GLY A 89 16.41 -9.15 -7.72
C GLY A 89 15.21 -10.10 -7.93
N VAL A 90 14.18 -10.00 -7.12
CA VAL A 90 12.94 -10.77 -7.29
C VAL A 90 12.11 -10.15 -8.41
N GLU A 91 11.93 -10.85 -9.50
CA GLU A 91 11.22 -10.37 -10.69
C GLU A 91 9.74 -10.72 -10.70
N THR A 92 9.37 -11.82 -10.02
CA THR A 92 8.00 -12.33 -9.98
C THR A 92 7.50 -12.51 -8.56
N TYR A 93 6.19 -12.50 -8.41
CA TYR A 93 5.52 -12.75 -7.13
C TYR A 93 4.29 -13.62 -7.31
N VAL A 94 3.89 -14.31 -6.25
CA VAL A 94 2.62 -15.03 -6.19
C VAL A 94 1.58 -14.16 -5.50
N TRP A 95 0.43 -13.97 -6.16
CA TRP A 95 -0.70 -13.22 -5.59
C TRP A 95 -1.30 -13.98 -4.43
N GLN A 96 -1.36 -13.37 -3.26
CA GLN A 96 -2.05 -13.91 -2.10
C GLN A 96 -3.23 -13.01 -1.72
N SER A 97 -4.45 -13.51 -1.83
CA SER A 97 -5.63 -12.81 -1.34
C SER A 97 -5.78 -12.98 0.17
N ALA A 98 -6.60 -12.11 0.78
CA ALA A 98 -6.96 -12.26 2.20
C ALA A 98 -7.87 -13.48 2.49
N GLN A 99 -8.38 -14.14 1.45
CA GLN A 99 -9.15 -15.40 1.49
C GLN A 99 -10.42 -15.35 2.34
N ASP A 100 -10.99 -14.16 2.51
CA ASP A 100 -12.27 -13.95 3.18
C ASP A 100 -13.39 -13.54 2.21
N GLU A 101 -14.60 -13.42 2.70
CA GLU A 101 -15.78 -13.07 1.91
C GLU A 101 -15.74 -11.67 1.28
N ARG A 102 -14.93 -10.75 1.83
CA ARG A 102 -14.78 -9.38 1.34
C ARG A 102 -13.80 -9.25 0.18
N VAL A 103 -13.10 -10.33 -0.19
CA VAL A 103 -12.21 -10.33 -1.35
C VAL A 103 -13.02 -10.31 -2.63
N ARG A 104 -12.72 -9.36 -3.53
CA ARG A 104 -13.37 -9.26 -4.83
C ARG A 104 -13.15 -10.51 -5.67
N THR A 105 -14.11 -10.81 -6.54
CA THR A 105 -14.06 -12.02 -7.39
C THR A 105 -12.81 -12.07 -8.27
N ASP A 106 -12.42 -10.95 -8.89
CA ASP A 106 -11.21 -10.85 -9.71
C ASP A 106 -9.93 -11.09 -8.89
N HIS A 107 -9.87 -10.61 -7.65
CA HIS A 107 -8.75 -10.87 -6.75
C HIS A 107 -8.70 -12.34 -6.27
N ARG A 108 -9.85 -12.97 -6.09
CA ARG A 108 -9.92 -14.43 -5.80
C ARG A 108 -9.35 -15.25 -6.95
N HIS A 109 -9.66 -14.87 -8.19
CA HIS A 109 -9.16 -15.56 -9.38
C HIS A 109 -7.64 -15.41 -9.56
N LYS A 110 -7.05 -14.35 -9.03
CA LYS A 110 -5.61 -14.13 -9.06
C LYS A 110 -4.86 -14.91 -7.96
N ASN A 111 -5.56 -15.32 -6.90
CA ASN A 111 -4.94 -16.02 -5.77
C ASN A 111 -4.17 -17.26 -6.21
N GLY A 112 -2.92 -17.38 -5.78
CA GLY A 112 -2.01 -18.46 -6.12
C GLY A 112 -1.37 -18.37 -7.50
N LYS A 113 -1.68 -17.34 -8.29
CA LYS A 113 -1.07 -17.12 -9.62
C LYS A 113 0.18 -16.25 -9.51
N THR A 114 1.13 -16.51 -10.41
CA THR A 114 2.38 -15.77 -10.51
C THR A 114 2.23 -14.62 -11.49
N PHE A 115 2.73 -13.46 -11.10
CA PHE A 115 2.78 -12.23 -11.92
C PHE A 115 4.17 -11.62 -11.88
N ARG A 116 4.50 -10.83 -12.89
CA ARG A 116 5.75 -10.08 -12.96
C ARG A 116 5.58 -8.67 -12.40
N TRP A 117 6.64 -8.15 -11.78
CA TRP A 117 6.64 -6.77 -11.30
C TRP A 117 6.63 -5.74 -12.43
N ASP A 118 7.22 -6.09 -13.58
CA ASP A 118 7.27 -5.25 -14.78
C ASP A 118 6.05 -5.40 -15.71
N ASP A 119 5.13 -6.32 -15.40
CA ASP A 119 3.90 -6.57 -16.16
C ASP A 119 2.72 -6.78 -15.19
N PRO A 120 2.13 -5.67 -14.70
CA PRO A 120 1.05 -5.76 -13.72
C PRO A 120 -0.20 -6.42 -14.30
N PRO A 121 -0.91 -7.23 -13.50
CA PRO A 121 -2.20 -7.75 -13.91
C PRO A 121 -3.24 -6.64 -14.01
N SER A 122 -4.37 -6.93 -14.67
CA SER A 122 -5.50 -6.00 -14.74
C SER A 122 -5.90 -5.51 -13.34
N GLY A 123 -5.99 -4.20 -13.17
CA GLY A 123 -6.28 -3.56 -11.88
C GLY A 123 -5.04 -3.25 -11.03
N GLY A 124 -3.84 -3.65 -11.46
CA GLY A 124 -2.58 -3.36 -10.77
C GLY A 124 -2.07 -4.47 -9.86
N HIS A 125 -0.96 -4.21 -9.21
CA HIS A 125 -0.33 -5.11 -8.24
C HIS A 125 -1.11 -5.16 -6.90
N PRO A 126 -0.87 -6.17 -6.04
CA PRO A 126 -1.49 -6.23 -4.71
C PRO A 126 -1.24 -4.95 -3.92
N GLY A 127 -2.29 -4.40 -3.33
CA GLY A 127 -2.26 -3.15 -2.57
C GLY A 127 -2.58 -1.89 -3.39
N GLN A 128 -2.45 -1.90 -4.71
CA GLN A 128 -2.76 -0.75 -5.57
C GLN A 128 -4.26 -0.47 -5.72
N PRO A 129 -5.12 -1.47 -5.92
CA PRO A 129 -6.57 -1.22 -5.97
C PRO A 129 -7.10 -0.67 -4.65
N VAL A 130 -8.16 0.15 -4.72
CA VAL A 130 -8.78 0.73 -3.52
C VAL A 130 -9.16 -0.35 -2.51
N ARG A 131 -8.72 -0.19 -1.25
CA ARG A 131 -8.95 -1.11 -0.14
C ARG A 131 -8.54 -2.57 -0.42
N CYS A 132 -7.55 -2.77 -1.26
CA CYS A 132 -6.99 -4.09 -1.51
C CYS A 132 -6.22 -4.59 -0.28
N ARG A 133 -6.55 -5.80 0.17
CA ARG A 133 -5.86 -6.50 1.28
C ARG A 133 -5.05 -7.70 0.81
N CYS A 134 -4.83 -7.79 -0.50
CA CYS A 134 -3.98 -8.82 -1.07
C CYS A 134 -2.50 -8.49 -0.88
N THR A 135 -1.67 -9.50 -0.91
CA THR A 135 -0.21 -9.39 -0.72
C THR A 135 0.51 -10.06 -1.87
N ALA A 136 1.66 -9.53 -2.25
CA ALA A 136 2.57 -10.15 -3.20
C ALA A 136 3.62 -10.97 -2.42
N LEU A 137 3.58 -12.28 -2.53
CA LEU A 137 4.61 -13.16 -1.97
C LEU A 137 5.77 -13.26 -2.94
N PRO A 138 7.01 -12.99 -2.52
CA PRO A 138 8.16 -13.06 -3.43
C PRO A 138 8.37 -14.48 -3.96
N ASN A 139 8.69 -14.59 -5.23
CA ASN A 139 9.13 -15.85 -5.81
C ASN A 139 10.66 -15.95 -5.66
N TYR A 140 11.11 -16.65 -4.64
CA TYR A 140 12.54 -16.80 -4.35
C TYR A 140 13.30 -17.63 -5.38
N GLU A 141 12.62 -18.35 -6.25
CA GLU A 141 13.27 -19.08 -7.36
C GLU A 141 14.01 -18.12 -8.29
N ASP A 142 13.56 -16.88 -8.42
CA ASP A 142 14.20 -15.87 -9.26
C ASP A 142 15.64 -15.52 -8.82
N ILE A 143 15.97 -15.74 -7.53
CA ILE A 143 17.26 -15.37 -6.95
C ILE A 143 18.09 -16.58 -6.50
N LEU A 144 17.55 -17.80 -6.60
CA LEU A 144 18.24 -19.04 -6.23
C LEU A 144 18.88 -19.76 -7.42
N ILE A 145 18.80 -19.19 -8.61
CA ILE A 145 19.38 -19.77 -9.82
C ILE A 145 20.85 -19.30 -9.92
N ASP A 146 21.73 -20.15 -9.47
CA ASP A 146 23.15 -20.12 -9.83
C ASP A 146 23.40 -20.98 -11.08
#